data_e1ac0913b6d41b2fe92cf345cfcd6b07
#
_entry.id   e1ac0913b6d41b2fe92cf345cfcd6b07
#
_cell.length_a   1.000
_cell.length_b   1.000
_cell.length_c   1.000
_cell.angle_alpha   90.00
_cell.angle_beta   90.00
_cell.angle_gamma   90.00
#
_symmetry.space_group_name_H-M   'P 1'
#
loop_
_entity.id
_entity.type
_entity.pdbx_description
1 polymer ?
#
loop_
_entity_poly.entity_id
_entity_poly.type
_entity_poly.pdbx_seq_one_letter_code
_entity_poly.pdbx_strand_id
1 'polypeptide(L)'
;MAGQTNSKHLLSFSDEAISACVYENVEDLVVDGIVVNLSTQTIWHEGVVNAPIQPWRSTTVTDGKILKADRIAVLKVEEHENLGGVMQRGWTWFGDIFRGLPRNIPLYVSSIDAIGSVDEDAMVFTRERSVAREKRRFDLKLKLWWSPGKTDAFIHNEHPFLETHTQIYGYGRMQKFRERKADAVYEDVIMSPGFTHEPFCLVTGTDEYKYPWHRYYADTDAFWLAIELHPQTANE
;
A
#
# COMPACT_ATOMS: atom_id res chain seq x y z
N MET A 1 -23.22 12.71 14.16
CA MET A 1 -22.64 12.16 15.41
C MET A 1 -21.15 12.06 15.19
N ALA A 2 -20.29 12.58 16.08
CA ALA A 2 -18.85 12.37 15.99
C ALA A 2 -18.58 10.87 16.19
N GLY A 3 -17.73 10.27 15.34
CA GLY A 3 -17.33 8.86 15.49
C GLY A 3 -16.55 8.66 16.79
N GLN A 4 -16.45 7.40 17.22
CA GLN A 4 -15.65 7.04 18.39
C GLN A 4 -14.17 7.37 18.12
N THR A 5 -13.50 8.05 19.07
CA THR A 5 -12.06 8.33 19.00
C THR A 5 -11.27 7.02 19.05
N ASN A 6 -10.22 6.92 18.22
CA ASN A 6 -9.35 5.75 18.13
C ASN A 6 -10.11 4.45 17.82
N SER A 7 -11.15 4.53 16.97
CA SER A 7 -11.92 3.36 16.55
C SER A 7 -11.00 2.37 15.80
N LYS A 8 -10.90 1.13 16.32
CA LYS A 8 -10.01 0.09 15.78
C LYS A 8 -10.79 -0.96 15.01
N HIS A 9 -10.34 -1.26 13.80
CA HIS A 9 -10.85 -2.34 12.95
C HIS A 9 -9.72 -3.28 12.56
N LEU A 10 -9.86 -4.57 12.88
CA LEU A 10 -8.91 -5.58 12.40
C LEU A 10 -9.11 -5.78 10.90
N LEU A 11 -8.02 -5.89 10.16
CA LEU A 11 -8.06 -6.25 8.76
C LEU A 11 -8.22 -7.77 8.63
N SER A 12 -8.91 -8.24 7.60
CA SER A 12 -9.26 -9.65 7.41
C SER A 12 -8.04 -10.56 7.20
N PHE A 13 -6.92 -9.98 6.81
CA PHE A 13 -5.63 -10.66 6.67
C PHE A 13 -4.74 -10.55 7.91
N SER A 14 -5.24 -9.96 9.02
CA SER A 14 -4.53 -9.93 10.30
C SER A 14 -4.53 -11.33 10.91
N ASP A 15 -3.36 -11.82 11.28
CA ASP A 15 -3.17 -13.13 11.90
C ASP A 15 -2.05 -13.10 12.96
N GLU A 16 -1.64 -14.26 13.45
CA GLU A 16 -0.56 -14.41 14.45
C GLU A 16 0.82 -14.01 13.91
N ALA A 17 1.04 -14.06 12.59
CA ALA A 17 2.31 -13.68 11.99
C ALA A 17 2.38 -12.18 11.67
N ILE A 18 1.27 -11.58 11.26
CA ILE A 18 1.18 -10.15 10.93
C ILE A 18 -0.08 -9.58 11.57
N SER A 19 0.08 -8.80 12.64
CA SER A 19 -1.03 -8.00 13.14
C SER A 19 -1.25 -6.80 12.23
N ALA A 20 -2.51 -6.59 11.82
CA ALA A 20 -2.88 -5.51 10.91
C ALA A 20 -4.23 -4.93 11.29
N CYS A 21 -4.28 -3.63 11.48
CA CYS A 21 -5.53 -2.93 11.81
C CYS A 21 -5.57 -1.52 11.21
N VAL A 22 -6.78 -0.99 11.10
CA VAL A 22 -7.05 0.39 10.75
C VAL A 22 -7.60 1.09 11.99
N TYR A 23 -7.10 2.29 12.25
CA TYR A 23 -7.66 3.20 13.24
C TYR A 23 -8.29 4.40 12.54
N GLU A 24 -9.46 4.82 13.02
CA GLU A 24 -10.16 6.02 12.57
C GLU A 24 -10.34 7.01 13.72
N ASN A 25 -10.46 8.30 13.39
CA ASN A 25 -10.58 9.39 14.33
C ASN A 25 -9.47 9.35 15.40
N VAL A 26 -8.24 9.22 14.91
CA VAL A 26 -7.04 9.06 15.75
C VAL A 26 -6.74 10.34 16.52
N GLU A 27 -6.53 10.19 17.82
CA GLU A 27 -6.11 11.27 18.72
C GLU A 27 -5.25 10.69 19.84
N ASP A 28 -4.01 11.16 19.95
CA ASP A 28 -3.00 10.74 20.94
C ASP A 28 -2.86 9.20 21.07
N LEU A 29 -2.86 8.50 19.95
CA LEU A 29 -2.81 7.04 19.91
C LEU A 29 -1.38 6.52 20.00
N VAL A 30 -1.07 5.71 21.01
CA VAL A 30 0.20 4.99 21.09
C VAL A 30 0.17 3.78 20.16
N VAL A 31 1.18 3.65 19.32
CA VAL A 31 1.34 2.57 18.33
C VAL A 31 2.75 2.02 18.33
N ASP A 32 2.87 0.75 17.94
CA ASP A 32 4.13 0.07 17.72
C ASP A 32 4.03 -0.75 16.42
N GLY A 33 4.83 -0.39 15.42
CA GLY A 33 4.81 -1.04 14.11
C GLY A 33 4.94 -0.05 12.95
N ILE A 34 4.62 -0.52 11.74
CA ILE A 34 4.59 0.30 10.54
C ILE A 34 3.26 1.05 10.49
N VAL A 35 3.34 2.36 10.56
CA VAL A 35 2.21 3.27 10.47
C VAL A 35 2.10 3.79 9.05
N VAL A 36 0.96 3.58 8.41
CA VAL A 36 0.63 4.10 7.09
C VAL A 36 -0.42 5.18 7.24
N ASN A 37 -0.12 6.38 6.75
CA ASN A 37 -1.08 7.48 6.72
C ASN A 37 -2.09 7.25 5.57
N LEU A 38 -3.32 6.92 5.91
CA LEU A 38 -4.45 6.77 4.98
C LEU A 38 -5.35 8.00 4.93
N SER A 39 -4.84 9.14 5.39
CA SER A 39 -5.52 10.42 5.37
C SER A 39 -5.00 11.29 4.23
N THR A 40 -5.79 12.26 3.82
CA THR A 40 -5.41 13.27 2.81
C THR A 40 -4.58 14.42 3.40
N GLN A 41 -4.31 14.36 4.70
CA GLN A 41 -3.54 15.36 5.44
C GLN A 41 -2.24 14.75 5.97
N THR A 42 -1.22 15.59 6.14
CA THR A 42 -0.02 15.20 6.89
C THR A 42 -0.39 14.92 8.34
N ILE A 43 0.02 13.79 8.85
CA ILE A 43 -0.10 13.44 10.27
C ILE A 43 1.27 13.52 10.94
N TRP A 44 1.29 13.55 12.26
CA TRP A 44 2.52 13.72 13.03
C TRP A 44 2.63 12.65 14.10
N HIS A 45 3.80 12.06 14.24
CA HIS A 45 4.12 11.27 15.41
C HIS A 45 4.99 12.07 16.39
N GLU A 46 4.73 11.85 17.67
CA GLU A 46 5.48 12.46 18.76
C GLU A 46 6.89 11.86 18.83
N GLY A 47 7.88 12.69 19.12
CA GLY A 47 9.26 12.33 19.32
C GLY A 47 10.02 13.48 19.97
N VAL A 48 11.33 13.35 20.13
CA VAL A 48 12.20 14.47 20.56
C VAL A 48 12.00 15.66 19.61
N VAL A 49 11.83 15.36 18.32
CA VAL A 49 11.31 16.29 17.32
C VAL A 49 10.15 15.58 16.66
N ASN A 50 8.96 16.20 16.66
CA ASN A 50 7.80 15.63 15.98
C ASN A 50 8.09 15.47 14.50
N ALA A 51 7.81 14.29 13.95
CA ALA A 51 8.08 14.00 12.56
C ALA A 51 6.78 13.80 11.74
N PRO A 52 6.73 14.37 10.52
CA PRO A 52 5.55 14.23 9.67
C PRO A 52 5.54 12.90 8.93
N ILE A 53 4.33 12.34 8.80
CA ILE A 53 4.03 11.26 7.84
C ILE A 53 3.10 11.87 6.79
N GLN A 54 3.58 12.04 5.59
CA GLN A 54 2.83 12.63 4.49
C GLN A 54 1.63 11.74 4.09
N PRO A 55 0.59 12.27 3.43
CA PRO A 55 -0.48 11.47 2.87
C PRO A 55 0.05 10.29 2.03
N TRP A 56 -0.54 9.11 2.22
CA TRP A 56 -0.19 7.88 1.48
C TRP A 56 1.28 7.45 1.65
N ARG A 57 1.90 7.83 2.79
CA ARG A 57 3.25 7.44 3.19
C ARG A 57 3.24 6.70 4.50
N SER A 58 4.35 6.12 4.82
CA SER A 58 4.52 5.33 6.02
C SER A 58 5.85 5.60 6.71
N THR A 59 5.93 5.16 7.94
CA THR A 59 7.16 5.05 8.72
C THR A 59 7.02 3.94 9.75
N THR A 60 8.13 3.49 10.31
CA THR A 60 8.10 2.59 11.47
C THR A 60 8.14 3.43 12.74
N VAL A 61 7.20 3.17 13.64
CA VAL A 61 7.09 3.81 14.96
C VAL A 61 7.26 2.74 16.02
N THR A 62 8.12 2.98 17.00
CA THR A 62 8.33 2.08 18.13
C THR A 62 7.83 2.76 19.40
N ASP A 63 6.78 2.19 20.01
CA ASP A 63 6.15 2.71 21.23
C ASP A 63 5.91 4.23 21.18
N GLY A 64 5.54 4.73 20.00
CA GLY A 64 5.37 6.16 19.76
C GLY A 64 3.91 6.55 19.63
N LYS A 65 3.64 7.86 19.71
CA LYS A 65 2.30 8.41 19.69
C LYS A 65 2.00 9.10 18.36
N ILE A 66 0.89 8.75 17.74
CA ILE A 66 0.30 9.53 16.62
C ILE A 66 -0.61 10.58 17.23
N LEU A 67 -0.32 11.85 16.95
CA LEU A 67 -1.02 12.97 17.59
C LEU A 67 -2.47 13.09 17.09
N LYS A 68 -2.64 13.11 15.77
CA LYS A 68 -3.98 13.20 15.16
C LYS A 68 -3.96 12.67 13.73
N ALA A 69 -4.99 11.91 13.35
CA ALA A 69 -5.22 11.49 11.97
C ALA A 69 -6.70 11.15 11.75
N ASP A 70 -7.20 11.32 10.54
CA ASP A 70 -8.53 10.83 10.18
C ASP A 70 -8.52 9.30 10.12
N ARG A 71 -7.48 8.71 9.49
CA ARG A 71 -7.32 7.26 9.34
C ARG A 71 -5.84 6.88 9.18
N ILE A 72 -5.44 5.80 9.86
CA ILE A 72 -4.13 5.16 9.69
C ILE A 72 -4.30 3.64 9.62
N ALA A 73 -3.39 2.95 8.90
CA ALA A 73 -3.18 1.53 9.12
C ALA A 73 -1.93 1.33 9.99
N VAL A 74 -1.99 0.33 10.88
CA VAL A 74 -0.85 -0.10 11.69
C VAL A 74 -0.63 -1.57 11.45
N LEU A 75 0.58 -1.93 11.00
CA LEU A 75 0.98 -3.30 10.73
C LEU A 75 2.24 -3.63 11.53
N LYS A 76 2.25 -4.81 12.13
CA LYS A 76 3.41 -5.32 12.85
C LYS A 76 3.64 -6.79 12.51
N VAL A 77 4.88 -7.14 12.20
CA VAL A 77 5.29 -8.54 12.04
C VAL A 77 5.58 -9.10 13.42
N GLU A 78 4.80 -10.07 13.86
CA GLU A 78 4.87 -10.68 15.19
C GLU A 78 5.69 -11.97 15.18
N GLU A 79 5.61 -12.73 14.08
CA GLU A 79 6.30 -14.00 13.88
C GLU A 79 7.21 -13.94 12.66
N HIS A 80 8.46 -14.40 12.79
CA HIS A 80 9.46 -14.33 11.72
C HIS A 80 9.86 -15.70 11.15
N GLU A 81 9.47 -16.80 11.79
CA GLU A 81 9.97 -18.14 11.41
C GLU A 81 9.20 -18.77 10.26
N ASN A 82 7.88 -18.58 10.17
CA ASN A 82 7.03 -19.22 9.16
C ASN A 82 6.22 -18.23 8.32
N LEU A 83 6.82 -17.12 7.98
CA LEU A 83 6.14 -16.10 7.18
C LEU A 83 5.72 -16.60 5.79
N GLY A 84 6.45 -17.54 5.21
CA GLY A 84 6.12 -18.17 3.93
C GLY A 84 4.91 -19.10 3.93
N GLY A 85 4.34 -19.44 5.10
CA GLY A 85 3.17 -20.30 5.22
C GLY A 85 1.84 -19.65 4.80
N VAL A 86 1.85 -18.71 3.86
CA VAL A 86 0.68 -17.92 3.42
C VAL A 86 -0.46 -18.76 2.87
N MET A 87 -0.17 -19.88 2.18
CA MET A 87 -1.19 -20.79 1.67
C MET A 87 -2.00 -21.43 2.81
N GLN A 88 -1.35 -21.78 3.90
CA GLN A 88 -2.00 -22.35 5.10
C GLN A 88 -2.85 -21.31 5.83
N ARG A 89 -2.56 -20.02 5.62
CA ARG A 89 -3.31 -18.88 6.15
C ARG A 89 -4.42 -18.41 5.20
N GLY A 90 -4.74 -19.21 4.16
CA GLY A 90 -5.84 -18.94 3.24
C GLY A 90 -5.57 -17.90 2.15
N TRP A 91 -4.30 -17.57 1.91
CA TRP A 91 -3.94 -16.67 0.82
C TRP A 91 -4.06 -17.36 -0.54
N THR A 92 -4.39 -16.58 -1.55
CA THR A 92 -4.61 -17.09 -2.91
C THR A 92 -3.35 -16.88 -3.75
N TRP A 93 -2.95 -17.92 -4.50
CA TRP A 93 -1.96 -17.71 -5.56
C TRP A 93 -2.54 -16.76 -6.62
N PHE A 94 -1.80 -15.71 -6.95
CA PHE A 94 -2.32 -14.67 -7.83
C PHE A 94 -2.68 -15.16 -9.24
N GLY A 95 -2.06 -16.24 -9.70
CA GLY A 95 -2.41 -16.87 -10.97
C GLY A 95 -3.82 -17.46 -11.05
N ASP A 96 -4.48 -17.72 -9.91
CA ASP A 96 -5.87 -18.14 -9.88
C ASP A 96 -6.83 -16.95 -10.12
N ILE A 97 -6.38 -15.73 -9.82
CA ILE A 97 -7.12 -14.49 -10.03
C ILE A 97 -6.79 -13.90 -11.40
N PHE A 98 -5.50 -13.83 -11.75
CA PHE A 98 -5.00 -13.27 -13.00
C PHE A 98 -4.39 -14.34 -13.88
N ARG A 99 -5.15 -14.84 -14.85
CA ARG A 99 -4.74 -15.93 -15.74
C ARG A 99 -3.51 -15.64 -16.62
N GLY A 100 -3.11 -14.38 -16.72
CA GLY A 100 -1.89 -13.96 -17.44
C GLY A 100 -0.60 -14.17 -16.67
N LEU A 101 -0.66 -14.50 -15.37
CA LEU A 101 0.53 -14.74 -14.55
C LEU A 101 1.23 -16.04 -14.97
N PRO A 102 2.55 -16.02 -15.27
CA PRO A 102 3.32 -17.24 -15.49
C PRO A 102 3.22 -18.19 -14.29
N ARG A 103 3.02 -19.50 -14.55
CA ARG A 103 2.77 -20.50 -13.50
C ARG A 103 3.94 -20.70 -12.52
N ASN A 104 5.13 -20.29 -12.90
CA ASN A 104 6.33 -20.38 -12.06
C ASN A 104 6.57 -19.18 -11.17
N ILE A 105 5.65 -18.20 -11.15
CA ILE A 105 5.75 -17.02 -10.26
C ILE A 105 5.00 -17.31 -8.95
N PRO A 106 5.71 -17.47 -7.84
CA PRO A 106 5.10 -17.73 -6.52
C PRO A 106 4.66 -16.41 -5.87
N LEU A 107 3.64 -15.78 -6.44
CA LEU A 107 3.05 -14.54 -5.95
C LEU A 107 1.69 -14.84 -5.33
N TYR A 108 1.54 -14.48 -4.07
CA TYR A 108 0.33 -14.73 -3.28
C TYR A 108 -0.26 -13.42 -2.79
N VAL A 109 -1.58 -13.39 -2.67
CA VAL A 109 -2.33 -12.24 -2.21
C VAL A 109 -3.31 -12.66 -1.11
N SER A 110 -3.44 -11.81 -0.09
CA SER A 110 -4.44 -11.96 0.97
C SER A 110 -5.86 -11.67 0.48
N SER A 111 -6.84 -11.84 1.36
CA SER A 111 -8.15 -11.19 1.20
C SER A 111 -7.99 -9.67 1.04
N ILE A 112 -9.03 -9.03 0.46
CA ILE A 112 -9.09 -7.59 0.24
C ILE A 112 -10.05 -6.98 1.25
N ASP A 113 -9.60 -5.98 1.98
CA ASP A 113 -10.43 -5.18 2.88
C ASP A 113 -10.83 -3.86 2.24
N ALA A 114 -12.14 -3.63 2.13
CA ALA A 114 -12.70 -2.33 1.80
C ALA A 114 -12.83 -1.53 3.12
N ILE A 115 -12.05 -0.47 3.26
CA ILE A 115 -11.96 0.31 4.50
C ILE A 115 -12.65 1.67 4.40
N GLY A 116 -13.70 1.76 3.59
CA GLY A 116 -14.47 2.98 3.35
C GLY A 116 -13.98 3.76 2.15
N SER A 117 -14.27 5.04 2.13
CA SER A 117 -13.92 5.92 1.00
C SER A 117 -13.19 7.18 1.45
N VAL A 118 -12.59 7.86 0.48
CA VAL A 118 -11.85 9.11 0.68
C VAL A 118 -12.10 10.05 -0.49
N ASP A 119 -12.18 11.35 -0.20
CA ASP A 119 -12.20 12.39 -1.24
C ASP A 119 -10.77 12.91 -1.45
N GLU A 120 -10.16 12.52 -2.57
CA GLU A 120 -8.77 12.84 -2.87
C GLU A 120 -8.61 13.44 -4.26
N ASP A 121 -7.58 14.25 -4.43
CA ASP A 121 -7.11 14.72 -5.73
C ASP A 121 -6.18 13.65 -6.34
N ALA A 122 -6.61 13.03 -7.43
CA ALA A 122 -5.81 12.01 -8.11
C ALA A 122 -4.39 12.47 -8.46
N MET A 123 -4.17 13.79 -8.58
CA MET A 123 -2.86 14.37 -8.89
C MET A 123 -1.82 14.16 -7.79
N VAL A 124 -2.21 13.82 -6.54
CA VAL A 124 -1.25 13.44 -5.49
C VAL A 124 -0.51 12.13 -5.81
N PHE A 125 -1.07 11.32 -6.70
CA PHE A 125 -0.48 10.07 -7.20
C PHE A 125 0.33 10.26 -8.49
N THR A 126 0.59 11.49 -8.90
CA THR A 126 1.43 11.82 -10.05
C THR A 126 2.59 12.70 -9.65
N ARG A 127 3.63 12.72 -10.48
CA ARG A 127 4.74 13.68 -10.36
C ARG A 127 4.44 15.00 -11.05
N GLU A 128 3.39 15.06 -11.87
CA GLU A 128 2.98 16.24 -12.60
C GLU A 128 1.96 17.04 -11.80
N ARG A 129 2.37 18.19 -11.30
CA ARG A 129 1.53 19.07 -10.47
C ARG A 129 0.82 20.18 -11.26
N SER A 130 0.83 20.12 -12.59
CA SER A 130 0.43 21.24 -13.46
C SER A 130 -1.05 21.27 -13.85
N VAL A 131 -1.82 20.25 -13.53
CA VAL A 131 -3.25 20.14 -13.89
C VAL A 131 -4.12 20.65 -12.73
N ALA A 132 -5.30 21.22 -13.07
CA ALA A 132 -6.26 21.67 -12.08
C ALA A 132 -6.64 20.55 -11.12
N ARG A 133 -6.57 20.84 -9.82
CA ARG A 133 -6.87 19.88 -8.76
C ARG A 133 -8.35 19.75 -8.57
N GLU A 134 -8.87 18.54 -8.72
CA GLU A 134 -10.26 18.20 -8.47
C GLU A 134 -10.34 17.00 -7.56
N LYS A 135 -10.96 17.17 -6.39
CA LYS A 135 -11.20 16.05 -5.48
C LYS A 135 -12.29 15.15 -6.03
N ARG A 136 -12.03 13.85 -5.97
CA ARG A 136 -12.98 12.81 -6.33
C ARG A 136 -13.08 11.79 -5.23
N ARG A 137 -14.17 11.07 -5.24
CA ARG A 137 -14.41 10.02 -4.28
C ARG A 137 -13.84 8.70 -4.78
N PHE A 138 -13.06 8.08 -3.89
CA PHE A 138 -12.46 6.77 -4.12
C PHE A 138 -12.85 5.81 -3.01
N ASP A 139 -13.11 4.55 -3.37
CA ASP A 139 -13.16 3.45 -2.43
C ASP A 139 -11.74 3.02 -2.11
N LEU A 140 -11.42 2.97 -0.82
CA LEU A 140 -10.10 2.61 -0.33
C LEU A 140 -10.06 1.12 0.00
N LYS A 141 -9.12 0.40 -0.61
CA LYS A 141 -8.94 -1.04 -0.42
C LYS A 141 -7.51 -1.35 -0.03
N LEU A 142 -7.36 -2.29 0.89
CA LEU A 142 -6.08 -2.80 1.36
C LEU A 142 -5.99 -4.30 1.13
N LYS A 143 -4.81 -4.77 0.75
CA LYS A 143 -4.44 -6.18 0.70
C LYS A 143 -2.94 -6.35 0.88
N LEU A 144 -2.53 -7.49 1.39
CA LEU A 144 -1.12 -7.87 1.45
C LEU A 144 -0.76 -8.77 0.28
N TRP A 145 0.46 -8.58 -0.19
CA TRP A 145 1.14 -9.46 -1.12
C TRP A 145 2.29 -10.16 -0.43
N TRP A 146 2.58 -11.37 -0.85
CA TRP A 146 3.76 -12.12 -0.45
C TRP A 146 4.40 -12.82 -1.64
N SER A 147 5.73 -12.86 -1.62
CA SER A 147 6.52 -13.74 -2.49
C SER A 147 7.84 -14.11 -1.81
N PRO A 148 8.40 -15.29 -2.13
CA PRO A 148 9.75 -15.63 -1.71
C PRO A 148 10.78 -14.76 -2.42
N GLY A 149 11.99 -14.74 -1.88
CA GLY A 149 13.11 -13.98 -2.45
C GLY A 149 13.42 -14.37 -3.89
N LYS A 150 13.96 -13.42 -4.64
CA LYS A 150 14.28 -13.51 -6.08
C LYS A 150 13.05 -13.71 -6.98
N THR A 151 11.88 -13.29 -6.52
CA THR A 151 10.65 -13.35 -7.31
C THR A 151 10.45 -12.09 -8.12
N ASP A 152 10.27 -12.27 -9.42
CA ASP A 152 9.80 -11.25 -10.37
C ASP A 152 8.27 -11.30 -10.41
N ALA A 153 7.60 -10.29 -9.86
CA ALA A 153 6.14 -10.21 -9.83
C ALA A 153 5.51 -9.76 -11.17
N PHE A 154 6.21 -9.95 -12.26
CA PHE A 154 5.95 -9.63 -13.66
C PHE A 154 5.81 -8.14 -14.01
N ILE A 155 6.21 -7.79 -15.25
CA ILE A 155 6.14 -6.41 -15.77
C ILE A 155 4.74 -6.16 -16.34
N HIS A 156 4.05 -5.14 -15.86
CA HIS A 156 2.71 -4.72 -16.28
C HIS A 156 2.54 -3.20 -16.20
N ASN A 157 1.43 -2.66 -16.69
CA ASN A 157 1.14 -1.23 -16.66
C ASN A 157 -0.36 -0.90 -16.59
N GLU A 158 -1.21 -1.90 -16.45
CA GLU A 158 -2.66 -1.72 -16.47
C GLU A 158 -3.22 -1.75 -15.05
N HIS A 159 -3.67 -0.59 -14.56
CA HIS A 159 -4.40 -0.44 -13.32
C HIS A 159 -5.56 0.53 -13.53
N PRO A 160 -6.82 0.10 -13.32
CA PRO A 160 -7.99 0.99 -13.39
C PRO A 160 -8.20 1.78 -12.08
N PHE A 161 -7.16 1.90 -11.24
CA PHE A 161 -7.19 2.56 -9.94
C PHE A 161 -5.82 3.19 -9.63
N LEU A 162 -5.79 4.07 -8.64
CA LEU A 162 -4.53 4.61 -8.11
C LEU A 162 -3.97 3.66 -7.06
N GLU A 163 -2.65 3.46 -7.06
CA GLU A 163 -2.01 2.50 -6.20
C GLU A 163 -0.67 3.00 -5.66
N THR A 164 -0.36 2.63 -4.42
CA THR A 164 0.98 2.71 -3.84
C THR A 164 1.22 1.51 -2.94
N HIS A 165 2.50 1.15 -2.75
CA HIS A 165 2.87 0.00 -1.92
C HIS A 165 3.76 0.42 -0.76
N THR A 166 3.50 -0.19 0.40
CA THR A 166 4.34 -0.09 1.59
C THR A 166 5.01 -1.43 1.85
N GLN A 167 6.33 -1.44 1.99
CA GLN A 167 7.06 -2.63 2.42
C GLN A 167 6.77 -2.93 3.88
N ILE A 168 6.37 -4.17 4.19
CA ILE A 168 6.05 -4.61 5.54
C ILE A 168 7.15 -5.49 6.12
N TYR A 169 7.69 -6.40 5.30
CA TYR A 169 8.76 -7.32 5.69
C TYR A 169 9.68 -7.61 4.52
N GLY A 170 10.95 -7.89 4.83
CA GLY A 170 11.95 -8.18 3.82
C GLY A 170 12.32 -6.96 2.96
N TYR A 171 13.02 -7.21 1.89
CA TYR A 171 13.46 -6.18 0.95
C TYR A 171 12.98 -6.51 -0.44
N GLY A 172 12.56 -5.49 -1.17
CA GLY A 172 12.16 -5.60 -2.55
C GLY A 172 12.46 -4.33 -3.34
N ARG A 173 12.00 -4.29 -4.55
CA ARG A 173 12.23 -3.17 -5.47
C ARG A 173 10.97 -2.82 -6.21
N MET A 174 10.66 -1.55 -6.30
CA MET A 174 9.74 -1.03 -7.31
C MET A 174 10.56 -0.59 -8.51
N GLN A 175 10.42 -1.31 -9.61
CA GLN A 175 11.17 -1.07 -10.84
C GLN A 175 10.26 -0.54 -11.94
N LYS A 176 10.73 0.44 -12.72
CA LYS A 176 10.01 1.03 -13.86
C LYS A 176 10.81 0.86 -15.13
N PHE A 177 10.10 0.60 -16.23
CA PHE A 177 10.68 0.21 -17.52
C PHE A 177 10.17 1.10 -18.64
N ARG A 178 11.02 1.34 -19.66
CA ARG A 178 10.64 2.07 -20.88
C ARG A 178 9.71 1.24 -21.77
N GLU A 179 9.85 -0.09 -21.70
CA GLU A 179 9.05 -1.07 -22.43
C GLU A 179 8.93 -2.37 -21.61
N ARG A 180 8.07 -3.30 -22.01
CA ARG A 180 7.83 -4.57 -21.28
C ARG A 180 9.00 -5.54 -21.41
N LYS A 181 10.21 -5.12 -21.00
CA LYS A 181 11.43 -5.94 -21.01
C LYS A 181 12.27 -5.66 -19.77
N ALA A 182 12.87 -6.72 -19.22
CA ALA A 182 13.63 -6.64 -17.96
C ALA A 182 14.91 -5.79 -18.08
N ASP A 183 15.52 -5.70 -19.26
CA ASP A 183 16.71 -4.87 -19.53
C ASP A 183 16.39 -3.40 -19.85
N ALA A 184 15.10 -3.04 -19.95
CA ALA A 184 14.65 -1.68 -20.23
C ALA A 184 14.37 -0.85 -18.96
N VAL A 185 14.87 -1.29 -17.80
CA VAL A 185 14.70 -0.58 -16.52
C VAL A 185 15.32 0.83 -16.59
N TYR A 186 14.59 1.84 -16.08
CA TYR A 186 15.10 3.20 -15.98
C TYR A 186 15.04 3.78 -14.57
N GLU A 187 14.29 3.14 -13.68
CA GLU A 187 14.22 3.49 -12.28
C GLU A 187 14.10 2.23 -11.43
N ASP A 188 14.93 2.13 -10.41
CA ASP A 188 15.00 0.97 -9.51
C ASP A 188 15.07 1.50 -8.06
N VAL A 189 13.96 1.38 -7.33
CA VAL A 189 13.83 1.89 -5.97
C VAL A 189 13.79 0.73 -4.99
N ILE A 190 14.79 0.67 -4.10
CA ILE A 190 14.82 -0.31 -3.01
C ILE A 190 13.75 0.05 -1.99
N MET A 191 12.96 -0.94 -1.61
CA MET A 191 11.93 -0.86 -0.58
C MET A 191 12.36 -1.65 0.66
N SER A 192 12.38 -0.97 1.79
CA SER A 192 12.64 -1.56 3.11
C SER A 192 11.40 -1.45 4.00
N PRO A 193 11.27 -2.27 5.06
CA PRO A 193 10.14 -2.18 5.98
C PRO A 193 9.88 -0.75 6.46
N GLY A 194 8.64 -0.32 6.39
CA GLY A 194 8.20 1.03 6.71
C GLY A 194 8.33 2.05 5.58
N PHE A 195 8.84 1.67 4.41
CA PHE A 195 8.94 2.56 3.25
C PHE A 195 7.76 2.37 2.30
N THR A 196 7.14 3.48 1.90
CA THR A 196 6.17 3.56 0.80
C THR A 196 6.80 4.25 -0.40
N HIS A 197 6.76 3.60 -1.58
CA HIS A 197 7.33 4.20 -2.78
C HIS A 197 6.59 5.47 -3.24
N GLU A 198 7.29 6.33 -3.98
CA GLU A 198 6.68 7.51 -4.60
C GLU A 198 5.61 7.10 -5.63
N PRO A 199 4.49 7.84 -5.69
CA PRO A 199 3.52 7.65 -6.77
C PRO A 199 4.16 7.88 -8.13
N PHE A 200 3.68 7.15 -9.15
CA PHE A 200 4.26 7.23 -10.49
C PHE A 200 3.24 7.08 -11.62
N CYS A 201 1.95 7.20 -11.35
CA CYS A 201 0.95 7.22 -12.41
C CYS A 201 0.86 8.61 -13.08
N LEU A 202 0.36 8.64 -14.30
CA LEU A 202 -0.11 9.82 -14.97
C LEU A 202 -1.63 9.79 -14.94
N VAL A 203 -2.26 10.88 -14.56
CA VAL A 203 -3.71 11.03 -14.62
C VAL A 203 -4.05 11.79 -15.91
N THR A 204 -4.72 11.10 -16.83
CA THR A 204 -5.17 11.66 -18.10
C THR A 204 -6.70 11.62 -18.15
N GLY A 205 -7.34 12.77 -18.35
CA GLY A 205 -8.81 12.82 -18.29
C GLY A 205 -9.38 12.62 -16.88
N THR A 206 -10.64 12.19 -16.83
CA THR A 206 -11.40 12.12 -15.57
C THR A 206 -11.07 10.87 -14.74
N ASP A 207 -10.89 9.71 -15.36
CA ASP A 207 -10.70 8.43 -14.67
C ASP A 207 -9.70 7.52 -15.41
N GLU A 208 -8.80 8.13 -16.18
CA GLU A 208 -7.77 7.39 -16.88
C GLU A 208 -6.44 7.51 -16.14
N TYR A 209 -5.95 6.38 -15.66
CA TYR A 209 -4.67 6.25 -14.97
C TYR A 209 -3.69 5.51 -15.87
N LYS A 210 -2.60 6.18 -16.25
CA LYS A 210 -1.54 5.60 -17.06
C LYS A 210 -0.33 5.33 -16.21
N TYR A 211 0.02 4.06 -16.09
CA TYR A 211 1.24 3.65 -15.41
C TYR A 211 2.34 3.38 -16.45
N PRO A 212 3.62 3.70 -16.14
CA PRO A 212 4.73 3.16 -16.87
C PRO A 212 4.73 1.64 -16.71
N TRP A 213 5.40 0.91 -17.59
CA TRP A 213 5.72 -0.48 -17.34
C TRP A 213 6.47 -0.57 -16.03
N HIS A 214 6.01 -1.40 -15.10
CA HIS A 214 6.61 -1.53 -13.77
C HIS A 214 6.43 -2.94 -13.23
N ARG A 215 7.22 -3.26 -12.21
CA ARG A 215 7.05 -4.48 -11.42
C ARG A 215 7.52 -4.25 -10.00
N TYR A 216 7.02 -5.08 -9.09
CA TYR A 216 7.67 -5.37 -7.83
C TYR A 216 8.63 -6.55 -8.04
N TYR A 217 9.84 -6.47 -7.47
CA TYR A 217 10.80 -7.56 -7.42
C TYR A 217 11.20 -7.80 -5.96
N ALA A 218 11.06 -9.04 -5.47
CA ALA A 218 11.46 -9.40 -4.13
C ALA A 218 12.94 -9.80 -4.10
N ASP A 219 13.78 -9.04 -3.40
CA ASP A 219 15.19 -9.44 -3.17
C ASP A 219 15.29 -10.55 -2.12
N THR A 220 14.46 -10.50 -1.08
CA THR A 220 14.29 -11.52 -0.04
C THR A 220 12.83 -11.95 0.01
N ASP A 221 12.48 -12.92 0.85
CA ASP A 221 11.09 -13.16 1.22
C ASP A 221 10.48 -11.84 1.68
N ALA A 222 9.32 -11.48 1.12
CA ALA A 222 8.81 -10.14 1.27
C ALA A 222 7.29 -10.10 1.40
N PHE A 223 6.82 -9.23 2.32
CA PHE A 223 5.43 -8.78 2.37
C PHE A 223 5.37 -7.30 2.05
N TRP A 224 4.39 -6.91 1.23
CA TRP A 224 4.08 -5.52 0.98
C TRP A 224 2.58 -5.28 0.96
N LEU A 225 2.17 -4.15 1.52
CA LEU A 225 0.79 -3.70 1.54
C LEU A 225 0.49 -2.93 0.26
N ALA A 226 -0.50 -3.33 -0.50
CA ALA A 226 -1.09 -2.52 -1.55
C ALA A 226 -2.18 -1.63 -0.96
N ILE A 227 -2.12 -0.34 -1.31
CA ILE A 227 -3.09 0.69 -0.95
C ILE A 227 -3.70 1.14 -2.27
N GLU A 228 -4.96 0.77 -2.50
CA GLU A 228 -5.65 1.00 -3.77
C GLU A 228 -6.80 1.98 -3.58
N LEU A 229 -6.84 3.00 -4.43
CA LEU A 229 -7.94 3.97 -4.50
C LEU A 229 -8.73 3.70 -5.79
N HIS A 230 -9.90 3.11 -5.65
CA HIS A 230 -10.79 2.79 -6.76
C HIS A 230 -11.76 3.94 -6.98
N PRO A 231 -11.80 4.56 -8.18
CA PRO A 231 -12.72 5.66 -8.44
C PRO A 231 -14.16 5.15 -8.31
N GLN A 232 -14.97 5.90 -7.57
CA GLN A 232 -16.41 5.67 -7.61
C GLN A 232 -16.94 6.24 -8.93
N THR A 233 -17.53 5.37 -9.75
CA THR A 233 -18.30 5.84 -10.92
C THR A 233 -19.45 6.70 -10.41
N ALA A 234 -19.59 7.89 -10.93
CA ALA A 234 -20.82 8.68 -10.70
C ALA A 234 -22.00 7.78 -11.12
N ASN A 235 -22.87 7.46 -10.18
CA ASN A 235 -24.14 6.82 -10.55
C ASN A 235 -24.86 7.79 -11.49
N GLU A 236 -25.03 7.39 -12.75
CA GLU A 236 -25.93 8.03 -13.70
C GLU A 236 -27.38 8.02 -13.18
#